data_1adbaecf44d9f5e8a1864a564d5981c1
#
_entry.id   1adbaecf44d9f5e8a1864a564d5981c1
#
_cell.length_a   1.000
_cell.length_b   1.000
_cell.length_c   1.000
_cell.angle_alpha   90.00
_cell.angle_beta   90.00
_cell.angle_gamma   90.00
#
_symmetry.space_group_name_H-M   'P 1'
#
loop_
_entity.id
_entity.type
_entity.pdbx_description
1 polymer ?
#
loop_
_entity_poly.entity_id
_entity_poly.type
_entity_poly.pdbx_seq_one_letter_code
_entity_poly.pdbx_strand_id
1 'polypeptide(L)'
;MNNSNQHITLEILLKSLEDDFDKVERARIFQRLKDTEPTDDALIGAKMLLEENNWDYKVLKQAFDKTQDKIVAITLGTKQTQKRHPYLKYAAVLIPFVAIAGYFLLNTSKSIDTYFVKESGLPNLMSNDKNDWNKLMQLYKSNELENAYKLSEEIGKKKINNDTVIYYKAVIAYDLNKFEIATKNFKKIDENKRSIFNADAEFRLGFSLLKSGRKEKAKQQFEKIQSNLESPYKSEATTILKEVFN
;
A
#
# COMPACT_ATOMS: atom_id res chain seq x y z
N MET A 1 -0.57 43.03 -8.88
CA MET A 1 -1.96 42.58 -9.00
C MET A 1 -1.97 41.06 -9.07
N ASN A 2 -2.66 40.51 -8.14
CA ASN A 2 -2.71 39.11 -7.72
C ASN A 2 -2.96 38.08 -8.81
N ASN A 3 -2.04 37.11 -8.96
CA ASN A 3 -2.34 35.80 -9.54
C ASN A 3 -2.34 34.72 -8.44
N SER A 4 -3.27 34.87 -7.48
CA SER A 4 -3.35 33.96 -6.32
C SER A 4 -4.16 32.68 -6.58
N ASN A 5 -4.61 32.39 -7.82
CA ASN A 5 -5.48 31.25 -8.13
C ASN A 5 -5.05 30.41 -9.35
N GLN A 6 -3.78 30.42 -9.73
CA GLN A 6 -3.36 29.46 -10.75
C GLN A 6 -3.26 28.05 -10.12
N HIS A 7 -4.09 27.13 -10.61
CA HIS A 7 -3.93 25.70 -10.33
C HIS A 7 -2.52 25.25 -10.75
N ILE A 8 -1.85 24.46 -9.93
CA ILE A 8 -0.58 23.89 -10.30
C ILE A 8 -0.83 22.92 -11.45
N THR A 9 -0.13 23.14 -12.56
CA THR A 9 -0.10 22.24 -13.69
C THR A 9 1.23 21.51 -13.74
N LEU A 10 1.28 20.37 -14.42
CA LEU A 10 2.52 19.62 -14.63
C LEU A 10 3.60 20.50 -15.29
N GLU A 11 3.21 21.37 -16.22
CA GLU A 11 4.12 22.30 -16.89
C GLU A 11 4.79 23.27 -15.91
N ILE A 12 4.02 23.86 -14.99
CA ILE A 12 4.53 24.75 -13.94
C ILE A 12 5.49 23.98 -13.01
N LEU A 13 5.13 22.75 -12.64
CA LEU A 13 5.99 21.93 -11.79
C LEU A 13 7.31 21.60 -12.49
N LEU A 14 7.28 21.16 -13.74
CA LEU A 14 8.48 20.81 -14.51
C LEU A 14 9.39 22.03 -14.73
N LYS A 15 8.82 23.18 -15.06
CA LYS A 15 9.57 24.43 -15.20
C LYS A 15 10.25 24.83 -13.89
N SER A 16 9.64 24.54 -12.76
CA SER A 16 10.23 24.82 -11.45
C SER A 16 11.44 23.95 -11.12
N LEU A 17 11.70 22.87 -11.87
CA LEU A 17 12.87 22.00 -11.68
C LEU A 17 14.12 22.48 -12.43
N GLU A 18 14.00 23.49 -13.30
CA GLU A 18 15.13 24.09 -14.01
C GLU A 18 16.12 24.75 -13.02
N ASP A 19 17.42 24.69 -13.29
CA ASP A 19 18.45 25.14 -12.36
C ASP A 19 18.44 26.67 -12.13
N ASP A 20 18.04 27.43 -13.15
CA ASP A 20 17.92 28.90 -13.14
C ASP A 20 16.58 29.40 -12.60
N PHE A 21 15.65 28.49 -12.21
CA PHE A 21 14.36 28.89 -11.68
C PHE A 21 14.46 29.54 -10.30
N ASP A 22 13.69 30.60 -10.08
CA ASP A 22 13.72 31.35 -8.82
C ASP A 22 13.39 30.46 -7.60
N LYS A 23 14.27 30.49 -6.59
CA LYS A 23 14.18 29.62 -5.40
C LYS A 23 12.94 29.91 -4.55
N VAL A 24 12.52 31.18 -4.47
CA VAL A 24 11.37 31.59 -3.66
C VAL A 24 10.07 31.13 -4.34
N GLU A 25 10.01 31.28 -5.66
CA GLU A 25 8.86 30.86 -6.44
C GLU A 25 8.76 29.34 -6.50
N ARG A 26 9.89 28.64 -6.62
CA ARG A 26 9.96 27.16 -6.46
C ARG A 26 9.37 26.72 -5.14
N ALA A 27 9.80 27.31 -4.03
CA ALA A 27 9.29 26.97 -2.70
C ALA A 27 7.78 27.19 -2.58
N ARG A 28 7.25 28.24 -3.22
CA ARG A 28 5.79 28.50 -3.27
C ARG A 28 5.03 27.44 -4.06
N ILE A 29 5.56 27.01 -5.21
CA ILE A 29 4.94 25.96 -6.02
C ILE A 29 4.88 24.65 -5.23
N PHE A 30 5.98 24.27 -4.58
CA PHE A 30 6.04 23.05 -3.79
C PHE A 30 5.15 23.10 -2.56
N GLN A 31 5.07 24.25 -1.87
CA GLN A 31 4.15 24.41 -0.76
C GLN A 31 2.69 24.28 -1.23
N ARG A 32 2.35 24.88 -2.36
CA ARG A 32 0.99 24.77 -2.92
C ARG A 32 0.66 23.34 -3.35
N LEU A 33 1.61 22.61 -3.94
CA LEU A 33 1.41 21.19 -4.27
C LEU A 33 1.17 20.36 -3.01
N LYS A 34 1.86 20.68 -1.92
CA LYS A 34 1.67 20.04 -0.61
C LYS A 34 0.27 20.26 -0.06
N ASP A 35 -0.23 21.49 -0.15
CA ASP A 35 -1.49 21.93 0.44
C ASP A 35 -2.72 21.61 -0.45
N THR A 36 -2.49 21.10 -1.67
CA THR A 36 -3.57 20.84 -2.64
C THR A 36 -3.67 19.33 -2.92
N GLU A 37 -4.88 18.83 -3.15
CA GLU A 37 -5.11 17.50 -3.70
C GLU A 37 -5.16 17.61 -5.24
N PRO A 38 -4.08 17.19 -5.95
CA PRO A 38 -4.07 17.24 -7.40
C PRO A 38 -5.02 16.21 -8.00
N THR A 39 -5.67 16.58 -9.10
CA THR A 39 -6.56 15.67 -9.85
C THR A 39 -5.86 15.05 -11.07
N ASP A 40 -4.67 15.52 -11.38
CA ASP A 40 -3.84 15.03 -12.49
C ASP A 40 -2.91 13.91 -11.98
N ASP A 41 -2.95 12.74 -12.62
CA ASP A 41 -2.20 11.56 -12.20
C ASP A 41 -0.68 11.78 -12.14
N ALA A 42 -0.14 12.62 -13.03
CA ALA A 42 1.28 12.96 -13.03
C ALA A 42 1.65 13.84 -11.83
N LEU A 43 0.78 14.77 -11.46
CA LEU A 43 0.95 15.59 -10.26
C LEU A 43 0.77 14.79 -8.99
N ILE A 44 -0.15 13.83 -8.98
CA ILE A 44 -0.32 12.87 -7.87
C ILE A 44 0.98 12.07 -7.69
N GLY A 45 1.53 11.50 -8.77
CA GLY A 45 2.79 10.76 -8.72
C GLY A 45 3.98 11.60 -8.25
N ALA A 46 4.08 12.85 -8.71
CA ALA A 46 5.11 13.79 -8.27
C ALA A 46 4.97 14.15 -6.78
N LYS A 47 3.73 14.37 -6.31
CA LYS A 47 3.44 14.64 -4.89
C LYS A 47 3.83 13.46 -4.02
N MET A 48 3.44 12.23 -4.37
CA MET A 48 3.80 11.02 -3.63
C MET A 48 5.32 10.83 -3.53
N LEU A 49 6.05 11.02 -4.65
CA LEU A 49 7.51 10.92 -4.65
C LEU A 49 8.16 11.97 -3.73
N LEU A 50 7.62 13.19 -3.71
CA LEU A 50 8.10 14.26 -2.83
C LEU A 50 7.78 13.99 -1.35
N GLU A 51 6.61 13.45 -1.04
CA GLU A 51 6.21 13.07 0.32
C GLU A 51 7.11 11.97 0.89
N GLU A 52 7.41 10.94 0.10
CA GLU A 52 8.32 9.86 0.51
C GLU A 52 9.75 10.35 0.75
N ASN A 53 10.17 11.46 0.11
CA ASN A 53 11.52 11.99 0.18
C ASN A 53 11.62 13.35 0.88
N ASN A 54 10.77 13.58 1.88
CA ASN A 54 10.76 14.81 2.71
C ASN A 54 10.71 16.12 1.90
N TRP A 55 10.01 16.11 0.78
CA TRP A 55 9.86 17.26 -0.12
C TRP A 55 11.18 17.78 -0.74
N ASP A 56 12.20 16.93 -0.87
CA ASP A 56 13.43 17.27 -1.59
C ASP A 56 13.19 17.27 -3.12
N TYR A 57 13.11 18.45 -3.70
CA TYR A 57 12.91 18.62 -5.14
C TYR A 57 14.01 17.99 -5.99
N LYS A 58 15.22 17.81 -5.45
CA LYS A 58 16.33 17.18 -6.17
C LYS A 58 16.02 15.74 -6.53
N VAL A 59 15.28 15.03 -5.70
CA VAL A 59 14.84 13.66 -5.97
C VAL A 59 13.90 13.64 -7.18
N LEU A 60 12.93 14.56 -7.23
CA LEU A 60 12.02 14.69 -8.37
C LEU A 60 12.79 15.08 -9.64
N LYS A 61 13.75 16.01 -9.53
CA LYS A 61 14.64 16.40 -10.65
C LYS A 61 15.45 15.20 -11.15
N GLN A 62 16.11 14.46 -10.27
CA GLN A 62 16.89 13.27 -10.66
C GLN A 62 16.04 12.20 -11.32
N ALA A 63 14.82 11.95 -10.83
CA ALA A 63 13.89 11.02 -11.46
C ALA A 63 13.51 11.47 -12.87
N PHE A 64 13.31 12.77 -13.05
CA PHE A 64 13.01 13.38 -14.34
C PHE A 64 14.19 13.30 -15.31
N ASP A 65 15.41 13.72 -14.89
CA ASP A 65 16.63 13.70 -15.71
C ASP A 65 16.97 12.28 -16.16
N LYS A 66 16.94 11.31 -15.22
CA LYS A 66 17.20 9.88 -15.52
C LYS A 66 16.21 9.30 -16.53
N THR A 67 15.02 9.82 -16.57
CA THR A 67 13.98 9.38 -17.53
C THR A 67 14.21 10.02 -18.89
N GLN A 68 14.63 11.28 -18.93
CA GLN A 68 15.04 11.96 -20.16
C GLN A 68 16.23 11.27 -20.84
N ASP A 69 17.28 10.91 -20.08
CA ASP A 69 18.47 10.22 -20.60
C ASP A 69 18.11 8.88 -21.25
N LYS A 70 17.20 8.12 -20.65
CA LYS A 70 16.73 6.84 -21.24
C LYS A 70 15.99 7.04 -22.57
N ILE A 71 15.20 8.11 -22.66
CA ILE A 71 14.44 8.40 -23.90
C ILE A 71 15.39 8.86 -25.00
N VAL A 72 16.37 9.71 -24.69
CA VAL A 72 17.40 10.14 -25.63
C VAL A 72 18.16 8.92 -26.16
N ALA A 73 18.51 7.96 -25.29
CA ALA A 73 19.20 6.73 -25.69
C ALA A 73 18.36 5.83 -26.62
N ILE A 74 17.04 5.75 -26.39
CA ILE A 74 16.12 4.99 -27.27
C ILE A 74 15.89 5.72 -28.60
N THR A 75 15.83 7.07 -28.58
CA THR A 75 15.54 7.89 -29.78
C THR A 75 16.76 8.02 -30.69
N LEU A 76 17.99 8.02 -30.14
CA LEU A 76 19.22 8.10 -30.92
C LEU A 76 19.60 6.77 -31.64
N GLY A 77 18.95 5.66 -31.32
CA GLY A 77 19.10 4.39 -32.02
C GLY A 77 18.48 4.35 -33.43
N THR A 78 17.66 5.33 -33.80
CA THR A 78 17.04 5.41 -35.13
C THR A 78 17.45 6.70 -35.84
N LYS A 79 18.44 6.58 -36.76
CA LYS A 79 18.77 7.63 -37.72
C LYS A 79 17.61 7.83 -38.69
N GLN A 80 16.80 8.89 -38.46
CA GLN A 80 16.02 9.48 -39.55
C GLN A 80 15.93 11.00 -39.36
N THR A 81 16.47 11.70 -40.35
CA THR A 81 16.40 13.14 -40.52
C THR A 81 14.95 13.56 -40.81
N GLN A 82 14.26 14.15 -39.83
CA GLN A 82 12.97 14.82 -40.07
C GLN A 82 12.96 16.25 -39.52
N LYS A 83 12.34 17.13 -40.32
CA LYS A 83 12.16 18.56 -40.08
C LYS A 83 11.59 18.80 -38.68
N ARG A 84 12.30 19.63 -37.90
CA ARG A 84 11.95 19.99 -36.52
C ARG A 84 10.65 20.80 -36.47
N HIS A 85 9.55 20.15 -36.05
CA HIS A 85 8.34 20.84 -35.60
C HIS A 85 8.50 21.23 -34.12
N PRO A 86 8.18 22.49 -33.74
CA PRO A 86 8.37 22.99 -32.37
C PRO A 86 7.58 22.20 -31.31
N TYR A 87 6.53 21.48 -31.70
CA TYR A 87 5.68 20.67 -30.82
C TYR A 87 6.32 19.37 -30.35
N LEU A 88 7.38 18.87 -31.03
CA LEU A 88 8.10 17.65 -30.64
C LEU A 88 8.90 17.79 -29.36
N LYS A 89 9.24 19.00 -28.95
CA LYS A 89 9.91 19.28 -27.67
C LYS A 89 9.02 18.90 -26.45
N TYR A 90 7.71 19.03 -26.62
CA TYR A 90 6.74 18.72 -25.55
C TYR A 90 6.30 17.24 -25.58
N ALA A 91 6.28 16.61 -26.74
CA ALA A 91 5.96 15.18 -26.86
C ALA A 91 7.01 14.28 -26.18
N ALA A 92 8.29 14.66 -26.24
CA ALA A 92 9.36 13.93 -25.57
C ALA A 92 9.27 13.97 -24.02
N VAL A 93 8.57 14.96 -23.48
CA VAL A 93 8.34 15.13 -22.03
C VAL A 93 7.09 14.34 -21.58
N LEU A 94 6.06 14.25 -22.42
CA LEU A 94 4.79 13.57 -22.07
C LEU A 94 4.89 12.04 -22.17
N ILE A 95 5.69 11.49 -23.09
CA ILE A 95 5.80 10.04 -23.31
C ILE A 95 6.27 9.28 -22.06
N PRO A 96 7.28 9.73 -21.26
CA PRO A 96 7.66 9.00 -20.05
C PRO A 96 6.63 9.09 -18.92
N PHE A 97 5.91 10.20 -18.80
CA PHE A 97 4.83 10.30 -17.81
C PHE A 97 3.64 9.44 -18.20
N VAL A 98 3.29 9.36 -19.48
CA VAL A 98 2.28 8.43 -19.99
C VAL A 98 2.75 6.98 -19.84
N ALA A 99 4.04 6.71 -20.02
CA ALA A 99 4.60 5.36 -19.81
C ALA A 99 4.67 5.00 -18.33
N ILE A 100 4.97 5.93 -17.44
CA ILE A 100 4.96 5.73 -15.98
C ILE A 100 3.52 5.63 -15.49
N ALA A 101 2.62 6.51 -15.90
CA ALA A 101 1.19 6.42 -15.59
C ALA A 101 0.59 5.14 -16.20
N GLY A 102 0.93 4.80 -17.44
CA GLY A 102 0.54 3.54 -18.08
C GLY A 102 1.11 2.30 -17.36
N TYR A 103 2.36 2.35 -16.90
CA TYR A 103 2.95 1.29 -16.08
C TYR A 103 2.22 1.15 -14.73
N PHE A 104 1.89 2.27 -14.08
CA PHE A 104 1.09 2.24 -12.85
C PHE A 104 -0.37 1.84 -13.11
N LEU A 105 -1.01 2.31 -14.19
CA LEU A 105 -2.38 1.92 -14.56
C LEU A 105 -2.46 0.44 -15.02
N LEU A 106 -1.43 -0.06 -15.69
CA LEU A 106 -1.36 -1.46 -16.11
C LEU A 106 -0.86 -2.39 -14.98
N ASN A 107 -0.13 -1.85 -14.00
CA ASN A 107 0.33 -2.55 -12.80
C ASN A 107 -0.48 -2.20 -11.54
N THR A 108 -1.64 -1.58 -11.65
CA THR A 108 -2.61 -1.62 -10.56
C THR A 108 -3.12 -3.05 -10.45
N SER A 109 -2.25 -3.94 -9.95
CA SER A 109 -2.74 -5.11 -9.25
C SER A 109 -3.72 -4.56 -8.22
N LYS A 110 -5.01 -4.92 -8.33
CA LYS A 110 -6.01 -4.49 -7.35
C LYS A 110 -5.41 -4.65 -5.98
N SER A 111 -5.46 -3.59 -5.18
CA SER A 111 -4.88 -3.65 -3.85
C SER A 111 -5.43 -4.88 -3.16
N ILE A 112 -4.57 -5.73 -2.63
CA ILE A 112 -4.99 -6.93 -1.90
C ILE A 112 -5.95 -6.56 -0.75
N ASP A 113 -5.91 -5.33 -0.29
CA ASP A 113 -6.81 -4.80 0.74
C ASP A 113 -8.29 -4.85 0.33
N THR A 114 -8.59 -4.87 -0.98
CA THR A 114 -9.95 -5.07 -1.50
C THR A 114 -10.53 -6.43 -1.09
N TYR A 115 -9.68 -7.43 -0.89
CA TYR A 115 -10.08 -8.79 -0.49
C TYR A 115 -10.00 -9.01 1.01
N PHE A 116 -9.40 -8.07 1.75
CA PHE A 116 -9.26 -8.15 3.20
C PHE A 116 -10.53 -7.64 3.88
N VAL A 117 -11.35 -8.55 4.36
CA VAL A 117 -12.51 -8.19 5.16
C VAL A 117 -12.05 -7.86 6.58
N LYS A 118 -12.23 -6.59 6.99
CA LYS A 118 -11.93 -6.17 8.36
C LYS A 118 -12.81 -6.97 9.33
N GLU A 119 -12.22 -7.44 10.42
CA GLU A 119 -12.95 -8.18 11.45
C GLU A 119 -14.03 -7.27 12.08
N SER A 120 -15.28 -7.73 12.07
CA SER A 120 -16.42 -6.94 12.57
C SER A 120 -16.49 -6.89 14.10
N GLY A 121 -15.64 -7.63 14.75
CA GLY A 121 -15.49 -7.67 16.20
C GLY A 121 -15.60 -9.06 16.78
N LEU A 122 -15.18 -9.16 18.04
CA LEU A 122 -15.18 -10.40 18.80
C LEU A 122 -16.61 -10.88 19.09
N PRO A 123 -16.91 -12.16 18.91
CA PRO A 123 -18.12 -12.72 19.47
C PRO A 123 -18.09 -12.53 21.01
N ASN A 124 -19.25 -12.28 21.62
CA ASN A 124 -19.38 -12.24 23.07
C ASN A 124 -19.07 -13.61 23.63
N LEU A 125 -17.85 -13.82 24.10
CA LEU A 125 -17.48 -15.08 24.73
C LEU A 125 -18.13 -15.16 26.12
N MET A 126 -18.95 -16.19 26.32
CA MET A 126 -19.50 -16.54 27.63
C MET A 126 -18.42 -17.17 28.50
N SER A 127 -17.40 -16.40 28.88
CA SER A 127 -16.36 -16.87 29.81
C SER A 127 -16.42 -16.09 31.13
N ASN A 128 -15.95 -16.69 32.23
CA ASN A 128 -15.85 -16.02 33.52
C ASN A 128 -14.92 -14.78 33.52
N ASP A 129 -14.15 -14.59 32.45
CA ASP A 129 -13.26 -13.43 32.23
C ASP A 129 -13.90 -12.31 31.38
N LYS A 130 -15.21 -12.13 31.50
CA LYS A 130 -16.00 -11.16 30.72
C LYS A 130 -15.41 -9.75 30.68
N ASN A 131 -14.70 -9.34 31.74
CA ASN A 131 -14.24 -7.96 31.86
C ASN A 131 -13.05 -7.65 30.94
N ASP A 132 -12.03 -8.48 30.87
CA ASP A 132 -10.83 -8.26 30.04
C ASP A 132 -11.18 -8.35 28.54
N TRP A 133 -12.05 -9.30 28.18
CA TRP A 133 -12.51 -9.47 26.80
C TRP A 133 -13.41 -8.32 26.34
N ASN A 134 -14.36 -7.91 27.15
CA ASN A 134 -15.24 -6.80 26.83
C ASN A 134 -14.45 -5.50 26.66
N LYS A 135 -13.44 -5.29 27.51
CA LYS A 135 -12.54 -4.14 27.42
C LYS A 135 -11.68 -4.21 26.15
N LEU A 136 -11.12 -5.37 25.83
CA LEU A 136 -10.36 -5.58 24.58
C LEU A 136 -11.22 -5.28 23.36
N MET A 137 -12.47 -5.78 23.34
CA MET A 137 -13.43 -5.54 22.28
C MET A 137 -13.77 -4.06 22.15
N GLN A 138 -14.02 -3.37 23.26
CA GLN A 138 -14.31 -1.95 23.27
C GLN A 138 -13.15 -1.14 22.67
N LEU A 139 -11.91 -1.40 23.11
CA LEU A 139 -10.71 -0.75 22.59
C LEU A 139 -10.52 -1.00 21.09
N TYR A 140 -10.75 -2.24 20.64
CA TYR A 140 -10.65 -2.58 19.22
C TYR A 140 -11.70 -1.84 18.38
N LYS A 141 -12.97 -1.84 18.82
CA LYS A 141 -14.07 -1.16 18.11
C LYS A 141 -13.95 0.35 18.11
N SER A 142 -13.40 0.95 19.16
CA SER A 142 -13.11 2.39 19.21
C SER A 142 -11.84 2.78 18.45
N ASN A 143 -11.21 1.82 17.75
CA ASN A 143 -9.96 2.01 17.00
C ASN A 143 -8.76 2.40 17.88
N GLU A 144 -8.82 2.12 19.20
CA GLU A 144 -7.70 2.27 20.11
C GLU A 144 -6.74 1.08 20.02
N LEU A 145 -6.20 0.84 18.83
CA LEU A 145 -5.51 -0.40 18.47
C LEU A 145 -4.26 -0.68 19.32
N GLU A 146 -3.48 0.35 19.70
CA GLU A 146 -2.30 0.16 20.54
C GLU A 146 -2.67 -0.29 21.97
N ASN A 147 -3.75 0.29 22.53
CA ASN A 147 -4.26 -0.09 23.83
C ASN A 147 -4.84 -1.51 23.78
N ALA A 148 -5.59 -1.83 22.72
CA ALA A 148 -6.10 -3.18 22.47
C ALA A 148 -4.94 -4.20 22.35
N TYR A 149 -3.87 -3.85 21.65
CA TYR A 149 -2.71 -4.72 21.50
C TYR A 149 -2.05 -5.01 22.86
N LYS A 150 -1.76 -3.97 23.65
CA LYS A 150 -1.19 -4.14 25.00
C LYS A 150 -2.05 -5.03 25.87
N LEU A 151 -3.37 -4.78 25.89
CA LEU A 151 -4.30 -5.61 26.67
C LEU A 151 -4.33 -7.07 26.18
N SER A 152 -4.25 -7.30 24.84
CA SER A 152 -4.17 -8.65 24.28
C SER A 152 -2.89 -9.39 24.73
N GLU A 153 -1.78 -8.67 24.93
CA GLU A 153 -0.54 -9.25 25.45
C GLU A 153 -0.67 -9.64 26.93
N GLU A 154 -1.32 -8.79 27.73
CA GLU A 154 -1.57 -9.07 29.15
C GLU A 154 -2.48 -10.29 29.32
N ILE A 155 -3.56 -10.36 28.54
CA ILE A 155 -4.46 -11.54 28.54
C ILE A 155 -3.67 -12.78 28.09
N GLY A 156 -2.84 -12.68 27.07
CA GLY A 156 -2.03 -13.77 26.54
C GLY A 156 -1.02 -14.33 27.55
N LYS A 157 -0.48 -13.50 28.44
CA LYS A 157 0.40 -13.96 29.55
C LYS A 157 -0.35 -14.79 30.58
N LYS A 158 -1.62 -14.46 30.85
CA LYS A 158 -2.49 -15.20 31.79
C LYS A 158 -3.04 -16.48 31.17
N LYS A 159 -3.27 -16.50 29.87
CA LYS A 159 -3.92 -17.59 29.12
C LYS A 159 -3.02 -18.07 27.98
N ILE A 160 -1.95 -18.75 28.34
CA ILE A 160 -1.00 -19.33 27.41
C ILE A 160 -1.72 -20.37 26.54
N ASN A 161 -1.52 -20.34 25.21
CA ASN A 161 -2.13 -21.24 24.22
C ASN A 161 -3.66 -21.15 24.07
N ASN A 162 -4.28 -20.03 24.43
CA ASN A 162 -5.68 -19.81 24.09
C ASN A 162 -5.78 -19.28 22.65
N ASP A 163 -6.36 -20.06 21.75
CA ASP A 163 -6.51 -19.76 20.33
C ASP A 163 -7.21 -18.42 20.07
N THR A 164 -8.23 -18.12 20.87
CA THR A 164 -8.95 -16.85 20.76
C THR A 164 -8.03 -15.67 21.01
N VAL A 165 -7.20 -15.72 22.07
CA VAL A 165 -6.23 -14.65 22.39
C VAL A 165 -5.21 -14.50 21.29
N ILE A 166 -4.66 -15.62 20.81
CA ILE A 166 -3.64 -15.65 19.76
C ILE A 166 -4.21 -15.08 18.46
N TYR A 167 -5.43 -15.49 18.09
CA TYR A 167 -6.10 -15.02 16.86
C TYR A 167 -6.35 -13.50 16.90
N TYR A 168 -6.98 -13.00 17.96
CA TYR A 168 -7.27 -11.56 18.02
C TYR A 168 -6.05 -10.68 18.25
N LYS A 169 -5.04 -11.18 18.93
CA LYS A 169 -3.72 -10.51 18.93
C LYS A 169 -3.14 -10.40 17.53
N ALA A 170 -3.30 -11.41 16.69
CA ALA A 170 -2.88 -11.37 15.30
C ALA A 170 -3.69 -10.37 14.47
N VAL A 171 -5.01 -10.31 14.64
CA VAL A 171 -5.90 -9.35 13.99
C VAL A 171 -5.51 -7.91 14.34
N ILE A 172 -5.37 -7.61 15.63
CA ILE A 172 -4.99 -6.28 16.10
C ILE A 172 -3.58 -5.90 15.60
N ALA A 173 -2.64 -6.85 15.62
CA ALA A 173 -1.29 -6.64 15.10
C ALA A 173 -1.30 -6.35 13.59
N TYR A 174 -2.16 -7.00 12.82
CA TYR A 174 -2.34 -6.73 11.40
C TYR A 174 -2.86 -5.30 11.17
N ASP A 175 -3.89 -4.91 11.89
CA ASP A 175 -4.49 -3.56 11.79
C ASP A 175 -3.51 -2.44 12.23
N LEU A 176 -2.53 -2.79 13.08
CA LEU A 176 -1.40 -1.93 13.48
C LEU A 176 -0.22 -1.97 12.48
N ASN A 177 -0.35 -2.64 11.33
CA ASN A 177 0.73 -2.88 10.37
C ASN A 177 1.95 -3.65 10.95
N LYS A 178 1.78 -4.34 12.09
CA LYS A 178 2.79 -5.23 12.70
C LYS A 178 2.73 -6.61 12.05
N PHE A 179 2.97 -6.66 10.72
CA PHE A 179 2.70 -7.84 9.89
C PHE A 179 3.52 -9.09 10.27
N GLU A 180 4.73 -8.93 10.79
CA GLU A 180 5.55 -10.06 11.28
C GLU A 180 4.91 -10.73 12.49
N ILE A 181 4.37 -9.91 13.41
CA ILE A 181 3.68 -10.40 14.60
C ILE A 181 2.37 -11.09 14.23
N ALA A 182 1.61 -10.47 13.32
CA ALA A 182 0.39 -11.03 12.76
C ALA A 182 0.67 -12.38 12.11
N THR A 183 1.66 -12.46 11.21
CA THR A 183 2.08 -13.69 10.54
C THR A 183 2.43 -14.79 11.54
N LYS A 184 3.23 -14.46 12.56
CA LYS A 184 3.64 -15.44 13.57
C LYS A 184 2.45 -16.04 14.33
N ASN A 185 1.48 -15.20 14.69
CA ASN A 185 0.32 -15.63 15.46
C ASN A 185 -0.73 -16.35 14.60
N PHE A 186 -1.03 -15.84 13.38
CA PHE A 186 -1.92 -16.57 12.46
C PHE A 186 -1.36 -17.94 12.09
N LYS A 187 -0.04 -18.06 11.88
CA LYS A 187 0.59 -19.35 11.61
C LYS A 187 0.38 -20.35 12.74
N LYS A 188 0.48 -19.94 14.01
CA LYS A 188 0.19 -20.82 15.15
C LYS A 188 -1.23 -21.36 15.13
N ILE A 189 -2.20 -20.54 14.71
CA ILE A 189 -3.60 -20.97 14.60
C ILE A 189 -3.79 -21.86 13.37
N ASP A 190 -3.17 -21.55 12.21
CA ASP A 190 -3.23 -22.39 11.02
C ASP A 190 -2.66 -23.81 11.28
N GLU A 191 -1.61 -23.91 12.10
CA GLU A 191 -1.04 -25.20 12.52
C GLU A 191 -1.97 -26.00 13.46
N ASN A 192 -2.87 -25.31 14.19
CA ASN A 192 -3.88 -25.96 15.04
C ASN A 192 -5.19 -26.23 14.28
N LYS A 193 -5.27 -27.38 13.63
CA LYS A 193 -6.46 -27.77 12.83
C LYS A 193 -7.77 -27.94 13.61
N ARG A 194 -7.70 -27.95 14.94
CA ARG A 194 -8.89 -28.02 15.82
C ARG A 194 -9.40 -26.64 16.22
N SER A 195 -8.66 -25.58 15.91
CA SER A 195 -9.09 -24.22 16.22
C SER A 195 -10.31 -23.84 15.38
N ILE A 196 -11.30 -23.25 16.01
CA ILE A 196 -12.47 -22.68 15.30
C ILE A 196 -12.06 -21.51 14.38
N PHE A 197 -10.91 -20.90 14.62
CA PHE A 197 -10.34 -19.81 13.83
C PHE A 197 -9.39 -20.31 12.74
N ASN A 198 -9.26 -21.63 12.54
CA ASN A 198 -8.25 -22.18 11.64
C ASN A 198 -8.40 -21.65 10.21
N ALA A 199 -9.59 -21.69 9.63
CA ALA A 199 -9.83 -21.23 8.26
C ALA A 199 -9.60 -19.71 8.10
N ASP A 200 -10.08 -18.91 9.07
CA ASP A 200 -9.87 -17.45 9.08
C ASP A 200 -8.39 -17.11 9.21
N ALA A 201 -7.69 -17.81 10.12
CA ALA A 201 -6.26 -17.59 10.33
C ALA A 201 -5.43 -18.00 9.11
N GLU A 202 -5.79 -19.11 8.45
CA GLU A 202 -5.17 -19.59 7.22
C GLU A 202 -5.27 -18.53 6.11
N PHE A 203 -6.45 -17.95 5.94
CA PHE A 203 -6.70 -16.91 4.95
C PHE A 203 -5.95 -15.60 5.28
N ARG A 204 -6.06 -15.12 6.53
CA ARG A 204 -5.37 -13.90 7.00
C ARG A 204 -3.85 -14.02 7.04
N LEU A 205 -3.33 -15.24 7.19
CA LEU A 205 -1.90 -15.51 7.08
C LEU A 205 -1.38 -15.15 5.69
N GLY A 206 -2.12 -15.48 4.62
CA GLY A 206 -1.77 -15.11 3.25
C GLY A 206 -1.59 -13.59 3.08
N PHE A 207 -2.51 -12.79 3.61
CA PHE A 207 -2.41 -11.33 3.60
C PHE A 207 -1.22 -10.82 4.42
N SER A 208 -1.03 -11.36 5.62
CA SER A 208 0.07 -10.94 6.50
C SER A 208 1.43 -11.24 5.88
N LEU A 209 1.57 -12.37 5.19
CA LEU A 209 2.76 -12.74 4.43
C LEU A 209 3.02 -11.75 3.29
N LEU A 210 1.97 -11.39 2.53
CA LEU A 210 2.12 -10.47 1.43
C LEU A 210 2.50 -9.05 1.91
N LYS A 211 1.81 -8.55 2.93
CA LYS A 211 2.11 -7.24 3.54
C LYS A 211 3.51 -7.18 4.19
N SER A 212 4.04 -8.31 4.65
CA SER A 212 5.43 -8.42 5.15
C SER A 212 6.47 -8.65 4.04
N GLY A 213 6.10 -8.48 2.76
CA GLY A 213 7.01 -8.62 1.61
C GLY A 213 7.33 -10.07 1.22
N ARG A 214 6.71 -11.06 1.85
CA ARG A 214 6.97 -12.50 1.58
C ARG A 214 6.04 -13.04 0.50
N LYS A 215 6.11 -12.43 -0.70
CA LYS A 215 5.19 -12.68 -1.82
C LYS A 215 5.07 -14.16 -2.19
N GLU A 216 6.18 -14.88 -2.30
CA GLU A 216 6.16 -16.30 -2.68
C GLU A 216 5.47 -17.19 -1.63
N LYS A 217 5.70 -16.90 -0.33
CA LYS A 217 5.03 -17.62 0.74
C LYS A 217 3.54 -17.29 0.81
N ALA A 218 3.16 -16.06 0.51
CA ALA A 218 1.77 -15.66 0.41
C ALA A 218 1.06 -16.40 -0.73
N LYS A 219 1.71 -16.51 -1.90
CA LYS A 219 1.21 -17.27 -3.05
C LYS A 219 0.97 -18.74 -2.67
N GLN A 220 1.97 -19.39 -2.09
CA GLN A 220 1.84 -20.78 -1.62
C GLN A 220 0.71 -20.96 -0.61
N GLN A 221 0.52 -19.97 0.27
CA GLN A 221 -0.58 -20.02 1.25
C GLN A 221 -1.94 -19.94 0.57
N PHE A 222 -2.13 -19.07 -0.42
CA PHE A 222 -3.38 -18.98 -1.19
C PHE A 222 -3.58 -20.21 -2.09
N GLU A 223 -2.54 -20.80 -2.66
CA GLU A 223 -2.60 -22.04 -3.43
C GLU A 223 -3.07 -23.22 -2.53
N LYS A 224 -2.56 -23.28 -1.30
CA LYS A 224 -3.02 -24.27 -0.31
C LYS A 224 -4.52 -24.13 -0.02
N ILE A 225 -5.01 -22.90 0.17
CA ILE A 225 -6.43 -22.63 0.40
C ILE A 225 -7.27 -23.01 -0.83
N GLN A 226 -6.81 -22.64 -2.02
CA GLN A 226 -7.48 -22.97 -3.27
C GLN A 226 -7.62 -24.47 -3.49
N SER A 227 -6.61 -25.24 -3.14
CA SER A 227 -6.60 -26.71 -3.29
C SER A 227 -7.51 -27.43 -2.28
N ASN A 228 -7.84 -26.78 -1.15
CA ASN A 228 -8.73 -27.34 -0.15
C ASN A 228 -10.18 -27.15 -0.55
N LEU A 229 -10.86 -28.27 -0.90
CA LEU A 229 -12.27 -28.26 -1.33
C LEU A 229 -13.22 -27.81 -0.24
N GLU A 230 -12.86 -27.99 1.02
CA GLU A 230 -13.69 -27.65 2.19
C GLU A 230 -13.42 -26.24 2.72
N SER A 231 -12.45 -25.53 2.15
CA SER A 231 -12.12 -24.17 2.61
C SER A 231 -13.24 -23.19 2.25
N PRO A 232 -13.77 -22.45 3.23
CA PRO A 232 -14.74 -21.38 2.97
C PRO A 232 -14.17 -20.25 2.13
N TYR A 233 -12.82 -20.12 2.04
CA TYR A 233 -12.10 -19.07 1.33
C TYR A 233 -11.50 -19.51 -0.01
N LYS A 234 -11.93 -20.67 -0.53
CA LYS A 234 -11.43 -21.22 -1.81
C LYS A 234 -11.64 -20.27 -2.99
N SER A 235 -12.85 -19.68 -3.09
CA SER A 235 -13.22 -18.76 -4.16
C SER A 235 -12.38 -17.48 -4.12
N GLU A 236 -12.25 -16.90 -2.94
CA GLU A 236 -11.46 -15.68 -2.69
C GLU A 236 -9.98 -15.93 -2.97
N ALA A 237 -9.44 -17.05 -2.50
CA ALA A 237 -8.05 -17.42 -2.78
C ALA A 237 -7.80 -17.60 -4.28
N THR A 238 -8.74 -18.20 -5.02
CA THR A 238 -8.64 -18.33 -6.48
C THR A 238 -8.58 -16.97 -7.17
N THR A 239 -9.44 -16.05 -6.73
CA THR A 239 -9.49 -14.69 -7.28
C THR A 239 -8.20 -13.92 -6.97
N ILE A 240 -7.70 -14.01 -5.72
CA ILE A 240 -6.45 -13.38 -5.30
C ILE A 240 -5.26 -13.91 -6.10
N LEU A 241 -5.17 -15.22 -6.30
CA LEU A 241 -4.10 -15.83 -7.10
C LEU A 241 -4.09 -15.30 -8.53
N LYS A 242 -5.27 -15.16 -9.13
CA LYS A 242 -5.42 -14.63 -10.51
C LYS A 242 -5.10 -13.15 -10.61
N GLU A 243 -5.52 -12.32 -9.65
CA GLU A 243 -5.48 -10.87 -9.80
C GLU A 243 -4.24 -10.22 -9.16
N VAL A 244 -3.59 -10.89 -8.20
CA VAL A 244 -2.45 -10.36 -7.46
C VAL A 244 -1.13 -11.05 -7.82
N PHE A 245 -1.18 -12.30 -8.27
CA PHE A 245 0.03 -13.11 -8.50
C PHE A 245 0.25 -13.52 -9.97
N ASN A 246 -0.70 -13.30 -10.86
CA ASN A 246 -0.56 -13.38 -12.31
C ASN A 246 -0.52 -11.99 -12.90
#